data_811a2468ce2c35ac0867f095695d5ae7
#
_entry.id   811a2468ce2c35ac0867f095695d5ae7
#
_cell.length_a   1.000
_cell.length_b   1.000
_cell.length_c   1.000
_cell.angle_alpha   90.00
_cell.angle_beta   90.00
_cell.angle_gamma   90.00
#
_symmetry.space_group_name_H-M   'P 1'
#
loop_
_entity.id
_entity.type
_entity.pdbx_description
1 polymer ?
#
loop_
_entity_poly.entity_id
_entity_poly.type
_entity_poly.pdbx_seq_one_letter_code
_entity_poly.pdbx_strand_id
1 'polypeptide(L)'
;MTTSDNVTWIGYFTPTLGIEDATNTLSLATSYTDLAGNPGHDNQTANYEVDTAPPTAAITMSDRFLRRDRTTGVYDNATVTITFTEPIIGFSNADITIPNLDQGPGQGRASGTLSTMTSSDNITWTGTFTPTFPDTEDWSNTLSLNADWTDYDNNTGTAVTSKNYMVDDIYPTTNGSATITIENNNSDNDSLLLWNQTATVTVIF
;
A
#
# COMPACT_ATOMS: atom_id res chain seq x y z
N MET A 1 12.50 41.56 -13.08
CA MET A 1 13.96 41.69 -13.07
C MET A 1 14.32 43.12 -12.71
N THR A 2 15.41 43.36 -11.97
CA THR A 2 15.92 44.65 -11.53
C THR A 2 17.38 44.80 -11.95
N THR A 3 17.83 46.03 -12.11
CA THR A 3 19.23 46.36 -12.44
C THR A 3 19.68 47.60 -11.68
N SER A 4 20.98 47.75 -11.45
CA SER A 4 21.61 48.94 -10.89
C SER A 4 22.56 49.64 -11.88
N ASP A 5 22.89 48.99 -12.98
CA ASP A 5 23.89 49.44 -13.95
C ASP A 5 23.40 49.43 -15.40
N ASN A 6 22.15 49.00 -15.65
CA ASN A 6 21.55 48.80 -16.97
C ASN A 6 22.28 47.77 -17.84
N VAL A 7 23.21 46.98 -17.25
CA VAL A 7 23.97 45.94 -17.94
C VAL A 7 23.61 44.56 -17.37
N THR A 8 23.61 44.48 -16.03
CA THR A 8 23.30 43.26 -15.30
C THR A 8 21.87 43.31 -14.78
N TRP A 9 21.05 42.35 -15.16
CA TRP A 9 19.66 42.21 -14.73
C TRP A 9 19.47 40.95 -13.91
N ILE A 10 18.91 41.08 -12.70
CA ILE A 10 18.71 40.01 -11.74
C ILE A 10 17.20 39.82 -11.49
N GLY A 11 16.76 38.58 -11.50
CA GLY A 11 15.41 38.17 -11.15
C GLY A 11 15.41 36.81 -10.53
N TYR A 12 14.32 36.49 -9.82
CA TYR A 12 14.09 35.16 -9.26
C TYR A 12 13.13 34.41 -10.15
N PHE A 13 13.41 33.14 -10.36
CA PHE A 13 12.52 32.17 -10.98
C PHE A 13 12.06 31.20 -9.90
N THR A 14 10.75 30.98 -9.81
CA THR A 14 10.15 30.00 -8.90
C THR A 14 9.37 28.99 -9.75
N PRO A 15 9.74 27.71 -9.73
CA PRO A 15 9.00 26.69 -10.46
C PRO A 15 7.56 26.57 -9.94
N THR A 16 6.68 26.06 -10.80
CA THR A 16 5.33 25.66 -10.42
C THR A 16 5.40 24.37 -9.61
N LEU A 17 4.54 24.21 -8.59
CA LEU A 17 4.45 23.01 -7.79
C LEU A 17 3.85 21.83 -8.60
N GLY A 18 4.27 20.62 -8.30
CA GLY A 18 3.76 19.38 -8.90
C GLY A 18 4.29 19.14 -10.30
N ILE A 19 5.47 19.64 -10.61
CA ILE A 19 6.17 19.46 -11.89
C ILE A 19 7.36 18.54 -11.68
N GLU A 20 7.50 17.56 -12.55
CA GLU A 20 8.69 16.73 -12.78
C GLU A 20 9.07 16.91 -14.26
N ASP A 21 10.09 17.68 -14.55
CA ASP A 21 10.54 18.00 -15.93
C ASP A 21 12.06 18.10 -15.99
N ALA A 22 12.67 17.15 -16.67
CA ALA A 22 14.12 17.07 -16.84
C ALA A 22 14.68 18.01 -17.92
N THR A 23 13.81 18.74 -18.67
CA THR A 23 14.25 19.49 -19.84
C THR A 23 13.66 20.91 -19.89
N ASN A 24 14.35 21.86 -19.29
CA ASN A 24 13.93 23.24 -19.24
C ASN A 24 15.02 24.18 -19.71
N THR A 25 14.64 25.26 -20.39
CA THR A 25 15.53 26.37 -20.75
C THR A 25 14.83 27.71 -20.59
N LEU A 26 15.56 28.72 -20.18
CA LEU A 26 15.11 30.10 -20.26
C LEU A 26 15.72 30.75 -21.52
N SER A 27 14.89 31.41 -22.31
CA SER A 27 15.31 32.06 -23.53
C SER A 27 15.23 33.57 -23.40
N LEU A 28 16.27 34.25 -23.86
CA LEU A 28 16.30 35.70 -24.04
C LEU A 28 15.97 36.03 -25.49
N ALA A 29 14.86 36.70 -25.69
CA ALA A 29 14.43 37.13 -27.04
C ALA A 29 15.21 38.35 -27.52
N THR A 30 15.21 38.59 -28.86
CA THR A 30 15.89 39.72 -29.50
C THR A 30 15.16 41.05 -29.35
N SER A 31 14.14 41.19 -28.54
CA SER A 31 13.28 42.36 -28.42
C SER A 31 13.89 43.53 -27.62
N TYR A 32 15.11 43.37 -27.12
CA TYR A 32 15.84 44.43 -26.43
C TYR A 32 16.81 45.14 -27.37
N THR A 33 17.12 46.43 -27.08
CA THR A 33 18.05 47.24 -27.85
C THR A 33 19.06 47.93 -26.93
N ASP A 34 20.20 48.29 -27.49
CA ASP A 34 21.12 49.22 -26.84
C ASP A 34 20.59 50.68 -26.90
N LEU A 35 21.34 51.62 -26.28
CA LEU A 35 20.98 53.04 -26.29
C LEU A 35 21.02 53.68 -27.69
N ALA A 36 21.69 53.08 -28.64
CA ALA A 36 21.75 53.50 -30.05
C ALA A 36 20.63 52.91 -30.93
N GLY A 37 19.81 52.02 -30.33
CA GLY A 37 18.71 51.36 -31.03
C GLY A 37 19.10 50.09 -31.76
N ASN A 38 20.31 49.56 -31.59
CA ASN A 38 20.70 48.27 -32.19
C ASN A 38 20.02 47.11 -31.46
N PRO A 39 19.43 46.16 -32.20
CA PRO A 39 18.77 45.01 -31.56
C PRO A 39 19.78 44.05 -30.95
N GLY A 40 19.38 43.45 -29.85
CA GLY A 40 20.13 42.38 -29.17
C GLY A 40 20.06 41.05 -29.91
N HIS A 41 20.88 40.11 -29.48
CA HIS A 41 20.87 38.73 -29.94
C HIS A 41 20.05 37.88 -28.97
N ASP A 42 19.43 36.84 -29.52
CA ASP A 42 18.83 35.78 -28.71
C ASP A 42 19.90 34.93 -28.02
N ASN A 43 19.52 34.37 -26.87
CA ASN A 43 20.35 33.43 -26.15
C ASN A 43 19.44 32.56 -25.26
N GLN A 44 19.96 31.44 -24.80
CA GLN A 44 19.25 30.57 -23.87
C GLN A 44 20.19 29.97 -22.82
N THR A 45 19.64 29.55 -21.70
CA THR A 45 20.39 28.83 -20.68
C THR A 45 20.75 27.42 -21.16
N ALA A 46 21.73 26.79 -20.49
CA ALA A 46 21.81 25.34 -20.48
C ALA A 46 20.52 24.75 -19.90
N ASN A 47 20.28 23.44 -20.16
CA ASN A 47 19.19 22.71 -19.56
C ASN A 47 19.28 22.78 -18.03
N TYR A 48 18.13 22.90 -17.37
CA TYR A 48 17.97 22.70 -15.94
C TYR A 48 16.78 21.78 -15.69
N GLU A 49 16.81 21.06 -14.58
CA GLU A 49 15.77 20.17 -14.13
C GLU A 49 14.87 20.88 -13.09
N VAL A 50 13.60 20.54 -13.10
CA VAL A 50 12.62 20.95 -12.10
C VAL A 50 11.91 19.71 -11.60
N ASP A 51 12.06 19.44 -10.32
CA ASP A 51 11.26 18.47 -9.60
C ASP A 51 10.64 19.12 -8.36
N THR A 52 9.33 19.25 -8.38
CA THR A 52 8.49 19.75 -7.30
C THR A 52 7.28 18.84 -7.11
N ALA A 53 7.31 17.65 -7.70
CA ALA A 53 6.23 16.66 -7.64
C ALA A 53 6.44 15.74 -6.42
N PRO A 54 5.49 15.70 -5.46
CA PRO A 54 5.59 14.74 -4.37
C PRO A 54 5.54 13.30 -4.86
N PRO A 55 6.45 12.42 -4.41
CA PRO A 55 6.39 11.00 -4.73
C PRO A 55 5.13 10.36 -4.11
N THR A 56 4.59 9.36 -4.79
CA THR A 56 3.44 8.58 -4.31
C THR A 56 3.82 7.11 -4.14
N ALA A 57 2.98 6.35 -3.41
CA ALA A 57 3.24 4.96 -3.14
C ALA A 57 2.00 4.08 -3.32
N ALA A 58 2.23 2.78 -3.55
CA ALA A 58 1.20 1.75 -3.49
C ALA A 58 1.67 0.59 -2.60
N ILE A 59 0.77 0.07 -1.74
CA ILE A 59 1.03 -1.09 -0.89
C ILE A 59 0.24 -2.27 -1.44
N THR A 60 0.93 -3.38 -1.69
CA THR A 60 0.32 -4.65 -2.11
C THR A 60 0.77 -5.78 -1.20
N MET A 61 -0.04 -6.83 -1.13
CA MET A 61 0.26 -8.08 -0.42
C MET A 61 0.07 -9.26 -1.37
N SER A 62 0.97 -10.24 -1.32
CA SER A 62 0.91 -11.46 -2.14
C SER A 62 -0.28 -12.34 -1.81
N ASP A 63 -0.71 -12.32 -0.54
CA ASP A 63 -1.94 -12.95 -0.06
C ASP A 63 -2.68 -11.97 0.87
N ARG A 64 -4.00 -11.97 0.79
CA ARG A 64 -4.88 -11.14 1.62
C ARG A 64 -5.89 -11.97 2.41
N PHE A 65 -5.74 -13.30 2.39
CA PHE A 65 -6.57 -14.26 3.14
C PHE A 65 -5.64 -15.12 3.99
N LEU A 66 -5.19 -14.58 5.12
CA LEU A 66 -4.21 -15.23 5.97
C LEU A 66 -4.91 -16.10 7.00
N ARG A 67 -4.56 -17.37 7.03
CA ARG A 67 -5.18 -18.38 7.88
C ARG A 67 -4.12 -19.29 8.49
N ARG A 68 -4.56 -20.09 9.44
CA ARG A 68 -3.76 -21.17 9.99
C ARG A 68 -4.09 -22.49 9.30
N ASP A 69 -3.09 -23.17 8.77
CA ASP A 69 -3.26 -24.53 8.28
C ASP A 69 -3.55 -25.47 9.47
N ARG A 70 -4.73 -26.11 9.42
CA ARG A 70 -5.20 -26.99 10.49
C ARG A 70 -4.34 -28.25 10.65
N THR A 71 -3.70 -28.71 9.59
CA THR A 71 -2.94 -29.97 9.57
C THR A 71 -1.54 -29.78 10.07
N THR A 72 -0.88 -28.70 9.67
CA THR A 72 0.52 -28.40 9.97
C THR A 72 0.64 -27.46 11.16
N GLY A 73 -0.40 -26.71 11.48
CA GLY A 73 -0.37 -25.64 12.48
C GLY A 73 0.42 -24.41 12.02
N VAL A 74 0.88 -24.41 10.77
CA VAL A 74 1.65 -23.30 10.19
C VAL A 74 0.69 -22.18 9.78
N TYR A 75 1.11 -20.95 10.00
CA TYR A 75 0.37 -19.77 9.61
C TYR A 75 0.80 -19.29 8.22
N ASP A 76 -0.18 -18.85 7.44
CA ASP A 76 0.10 -18.15 6.18
C ASP A 76 0.81 -16.82 6.49
N ASN A 77 1.76 -16.47 5.65
CA ASN A 77 2.39 -15.17 5.63
C ASN A 77 2.24 -14.54 4.25
N ALA A 78 2.46 -13.26 4.14
CA ALA A 78 2.37 -12.56 2.88
C ALA A 78 3.61 -11.72 2.63
N THR A 79 4.07 -11.67 1.39
CA THR A 79 5.03 -10.65 0.96
C THR A 79 4.28 -9.32 0.83
N VAL A 80 4.71 -8.34 1.59
CA VAL A 80 4.31 -6.94 1.42
C VAL A 80 5.26 -6.29 0.45
N THR A 81 4.70 -5.65 -0.56
CA THR A 81 5.46 -4.86 -1.53
C THR A 81 4.95 -3.42 -1.49
N ILE A 82 5.85 -2.49 -1.28
CA ILE A 82 5.60 -1.05 -1.41
C ILE A 82 6.35 -0.59 -2.65
N THR A 83 5.62 0.01 -3.58
CA THR A 83 6.19 0.57 -4.81
C THR A 83 5.95 2.06 -4.82
N PHE A 84 7.02 2.82 -4.90
CA PHE A 84 7.02 4.27 -5.05
C PHE A 84 7.07 4.65 -6.53
N THR A 85 6.65 5.85 -6.86
CA THR A 85 6.72 6.38 -8.24
C THR A 85 8.15 6.67 -8.68
N GLU A 86 9.06 6.86 -7.72
CA GLU A 86 10.44 7.26 -7.92
C GLU A 86 11.33 6.82 -6.75
N PRO A 87 12.67 6.93 -6.84
CA PRO A 87 13.55 6.59 -5.72
C PRO A 87 13.35 7.54 -4.54
N ILE A 88 13.19 6.95 -3.34
CA ILE A 88 12.92 7.72 -2.10
C ILE A 88 14.04 7.56 -1.06
N ILE A 89 14.10 8.49 -0.13
CA ILE A 89 14.96 8.48 1.05
C ILE A 89 14.14 8.60 2.34
N GLY A 90 14.72 8.18 3.45
CA GLY A 90 14.10 8.27 4.77
C GLY A 90 13.11 7.16 5.10
N PHE A 91 12.66 6.35 4.14
CA PHE A 91 11.72 5.25 4.39
C PHE A 91 12.33 4.13 5.24
N SER A 92 11.54 3.65 6.18
CA SER A 92 11.85 2.51 7.06
C SER A 92 10.59 1.76 7.50
N ASN A 93 10.73 0.64 8.20
CA ASN A 93 9.59 -0.04 8.81
C ASN A 93 8.82 0.80 9.82
N ALA A 94 9.44 1.83 10.41
CA ALA A 94 8.77 2.72 11.37
C ALA A 94 7.65 3.56 10.72
N ASP A 95 7.71 3.73 9.40
CA ASP A 95 6.71 4.48 8.63
C ASP A 95 5.48 3.66 8.31
N ILE A 96 5.53 2.34 8.60
CA ILE A 96 4.43 1.40 8.36
C ILE A 96 3.68 1.14 9.66
N THR A 97 2.40 1.47 9.67
CA THR A 97 1.50 1.12 10.77
C THR A 97 0.80 -0.20 10.46
N ILE A 98 0.96 -1.16 11.36
CA ILE A 98 0.26 -2.44 11.39
C ILE A 98 -0.88 -2.31 12.41
N PRO A 99 -2.09 -2.81 12.15
CA PRO A 99 -3.17 -2.82 13.13
C PRO A 99 -2.75 -3.47 14.43
N ASN A 100 -3.21 -2.95 15.56
CA ASN A 100 -2.89 -3.47 16.88
C ASN A 100 -4.10 -4.17 17.51
N LEU A 101 -3.85 -5.28 18.23
CA LEU A 101 -4.84 -6.13 18.93
C LEU A 101 -5.60 -5.43 20.07
N ASP A 102 -5.30 -4.20 20.42
CA ASP A 102 -5.70 -3.54 21.68
C ASP A 102 -7.18 -3.10 21.76
N GLN A 103 -8.09 -3.69 20.99
CA GLN A 103 -9.51 -3.28 20.97
C GLN A 103 -10.48 -4.25 21.67
N GLY A 104 -9.99 -5.21 22.44
CA GLY A 104 -10.83 -6.12 23.26
C GLY A 104 -11.37 -7.34 22.50
N PRO A 105 -11.90 -8.36 23.20
CA PRO A 105 -12.36 -9.60 22.59
C PRO A 105 -13.54 -9.36 21.64
N GLY A 106 -13.43 -9.83 20.41
CA GLY A 106 -14.46 -9.74 19.36
C GLY A 106 -14.39 -8.48 18.48
N GLN A 107 -13.42 -7.60 18.72
CA GLN A 107 -13.12 -6.42 17.90
C GLN A 107 -11.64 -6.44 17.45
N GLY A 108 -11.01 -7.62 17.49
CA GLY A 108 -9.58 -7.78 17.27
C GLY A 108 -9.19 -7.45 15.84
N ARG A 109 -8.47 -6.37 15.67
CA ARG A 109 -7.70 -6.18 14.45
C ARG A 109 -6.51 -7.13 14.48
N ALA A 110 -6.33 -7.89 13.42
CA ALA A 110 -5.23 -8.82 13.31
C ALA A 110 -3.90 -8.08 13.31
N SER A 111 -3.18 -8.17 14.41
CA SER A 111 -1.80 -7.71 14.53
C SER A 111 -0.84 -8.63 13.77
N GLY A 112 0.40 -8.22 13.64
CA GLY A 112 1.43 -9.03 13.02
C GLY A 112 2.80 -8.39 13.13
N THR A 113 3.78 -9.07 12.59
CA THR A 113 5.15 -8.58 12.45
C THR A 113 5.51 -8.43 10.99
N LEU A 114 6.20 -7.37 10.64
CA LEU A 114 6.76 -7.15 9.31
C LEU A 114 8.28 -7.25 9.41
N SER A 115 8.87 -8.14 8.61
CA SER A 115 10.33 -8.21 8.50
C SER A 115 10.89 -6.88 8.00
N THR A 116 12.17 -6.64 8.22
CA THR A 116 12.84 -5.46 7.64
C THR A 116 12.56 -5.39 6.15
N MET A 117 12.04 -4.26 5.70
CA MET A 117 11.83 -3.97 4.28
C MET A 117 13.18 -3.74 3.61
N THR A 118 13.36 -4.30 2.44
CA THR A 118 14.59 -4.19 1.65
C THR A 118 14.29 -3.79 0.23
N SER A 119 15.21 -3.01 -0.35
CA SER A 119 15.16 -2.57 -1.75
C SER A 119 16.55 -2.58 -2.36
N SER A 120 16.64 -2.69 -3.67
CA SER A 120 17.87 -2.52 -4.44
C SER A 120 17.88 -1.26 -5.30
N ASP A 121 16.75 -0.59 -5.43
CA ASP A 121 16.52 0.54 -6.32
C ASP A 121 15.90 1.76 -5.61
N ASN A 122 15.58 1.66 -4.32
CA ASN A 122 14.85 2.63 -3.51
C ASN A 122 13.44 2.96 -4.04
N ILE A 123 12.94 2.20 -5.01
CA ILE A 123 11.59 2.32 -5.59
C ILE A 123 10.70 1.19 -5.09
N THR A 124 11.18 -0.06 -5.20
CA THR A 124 10.42 -1.24 -4.82
C THR A 124 10.99 -1.86 -3.55
N TRP A 125 10.20 -1.86 -2.50
CA TRP A 125 10.56 -2.40 -1.20
C TRP A 125 9.72 -3.62 -0.87
N THR A 126 10.37 -4.66 -0.35
CA THR A 126 9.70 -5.91 -0.01
C THR A 126 10.04 -6.38 1.40
N GLY A 127 9.06 -6.96 2.06
CA GLY A 127 9.20 -7.59 3.37
C GLY A 127 8.14 -8.67 3.58
N THR A 128 8.32 -9.52 4.58
CA THR A 128 7.35 -10.57 4.92
C THR A 128 6.50 -10.13 6.10
N PHE A 129 5.20 -10.10 5.92
CA PHE A 129 4.22 -9.92 6.98
C PHE A 129 3.80 -11.29 7.51
N THR A 130 3.91 -11.46 8.83
CA THR A 130 3.47 -12.65 9.56
C THR A 130 2.42 -12.19 10.57
N PRO A 131 1.15 -12.58 10.41
CA PRO A 131 0.11 -12.21 11.35
C PRO A 131 0.30 -12.89 12.70
N THR A 132 -0.15 -12.23 13.76
CA THR A 132 -0.24 -12.80 15.09
C THR A 132 -1.67 -13.24 15.32
N PHE A 133 -1.85 -14.49 15.67
CA PHE A 133 -3.15 -15.14 15.81
C PHE A 133 -3.41 -15.46 17.28
N PRO A 134 -4.22 -14.72 17.99
CA PRO A 134 -4.88 -15.24 19.17
C PRO A 134 -6.37 -15.43 18.87
N ASP A 135 -6.78 -16.63 18.42
CA ASP A 135 -8.20 -16.99 18.22
C ASP A 135 -8.99 -15.85 17.54
N THR A 136 -8.46 -15.39 16.39
CA THR A 136 -8.93 -14.16 15.75
C THR A 136 -9.57 -14.48 14.41
N GLU A 137 -10.76 -13.96 14.22
CA GLU A 137 -11.43 -13.85 12.93
C GLU A 137 -11.61 -12.36 12.64
N ASP A 138 -10.79 -11.80 11.77
CA ASP A 138 -10.86 -10.38 11.44
C ASP A 138 -10.88 -10.18 9.92
N TRP A 139 -11.97 -9.62 9.45
CA TRP A 139 -12.28 -9.44 8.04
C TRP A 139 -11.83 -8.09 7.48
N SER A 140 -11.29 -7.20 8.32
CA SER A 140 -11.04 -5.82 7.92
C SER A 140 -9.74 -5.24 8.49
N ASN A 141 -8.63 -5.50 7.82
CA ASN A 141 -7.32 -4.99 8.19
C ASN A 141 -6.65 -4.25 7.04
N THR A 142 -5.87 -3.22 7.35
CA THR A 142 -5.06 -2.50 6.38
C THR A 142 -3.70 -2.16 6.95
N LEU A 143 -2.66 -2.20 6.13
CA LEU A 143 -1.38 -1.58 6.43
C LEU A 143 -1.44 -0.12 5.99
N SER A 144 -0.89 0.79 6.79
CA SER A 144 -0.83 2.21 6.45
C SER A 144 0.62 2.66 6.42
N LEU A 145 0.99 3.41 5.40
CA LEU A 145 2.26 4.11 5.27
C LEU A 145 2.02 5.58 5.58
N ASN A 146 2.81 6.16 6.47
CA ASN A 146 2.79 7.60 6.75
C ASN A 146 3.46 8.41 5.63
N ALA A 147 3.66 9.69 5.83
CA ALA A 147 4.28 10.61 4.88
C ALA A 147 5.67 11.12 5.36
N ASP A 148 6.38 10.36 6.20
CA ASP A 148 7.67 10.78 6.78
C ASP A 148 8.89 10.40 5.90
N TRP A 149 8.69 10.31 4.59
CA TRP A 149 9.68 9.97 3.57
C TRP A 149 9.63 10.99 2.43
N THR A 150 10.73 11.15 1.70
CA THR A 150 10.85 12.12 0.61
C THR A 150 11.54 11.49 -0.59
N ASP A 151 11.43 12.13 -1.76
CA ASP A 151 12.35 11.92 -2.87
C ASP A 151 13.74 12.54 -2.61
N TYR A 152 14.60 12.51 -3.61
CA TYR A 152 15.95 13.11 -3.53
C TYR A 152 15.95 14.63 -3.58
N ASP A 153 14.87 15.25 -4.05
CA ASP A 153 14.69 16.72 -4.17
C ASP A 153 13.93 17.30 -2.97
N ASN A 154 13.69 16.48 -1.91
CA ASN A 154 12.99 16.79 -0.66
C ASN A 154 11.49 17.09 -0.83
N ASN A 155 10.85 16.62 -1.88
CA ASN A 155 9.40 16.62 -1.95
C ASN A 155 8.86 15.53 -1.01
N THR A 156 7.97 15.92 -0.10
CA THR A 156 7.41 15.00 0.90
C THR A 156 6.36 14.11 0.27
N GLY A 157 6.45 12.81 0.51
CA GLY A 157 5.50 11.83 0.04
C GLY A 157 4.10 11.96 0.63
N THR A 158 3.18 11.16 0.15
CA THR A 158 1.79 11.14 0.63
C THR A 158 1.48 9.83 1.35
N ALA A 159 0.71 9.92 2.44
CA ALA A 159 0.28 8.73 3.18
C ALA A 159 -0.63 7.85 2.30
N VAL A 160 -0.48 6.53 2.41
CA VAL A 160 -1.27 5.55 1.66
C VAL A 160 -1.65 4.38 2.53
N THR A 161 -2.77 3.73 2.18
CA THR A 161 -3.28 2.55 2.87
C THR A 161 -3.41 1.39 1.89
N SER A 162 -3.06 0.18 2.32
CA SER A 162 -3.21 -1.03 1.52
C SER A 162 -4.68 -1.36 1.24
N LYS A 163 -4.92 -2.26 0.30
CA LYS A 163 -6.22 -2.94 0.24
C LYS A 163 -6.43 -3.78 1.50
N ASN A 164 -7.70 -4.02 1.82
CA ASN A 164 -8.09 -4.87 2.93
C ASN A 164 -7.46 -6.27 2.84
N TYR A 165 -7.01 -6.81 3.98
CA TYR A 165 -6.66 -8.21 4.14
C TYR A 165 -7.44 -8.80 5.32
N MET A 166 -7.57 -10.11 5.34
CA MET A 166 -8.30 -10.88 6.35
C MET A 166 -7.36 -11.82 7.06
N VAL A 167 -7.61 -12.03 8.35
CA VAL A 167 -6.93 -13.02 9.17
C VAL A 167 -7.98 -13.88 9.84
N ASP A 168 -7.87 -15.20 9.68
CA ASP A 168 -8.81 -16.17 10.24
C ASP A 168 -8.05 -17.40 10.72
N ASP A 169 -8.00 -17.61 12.03
CA ASP A 169 -7.51 -18.84 12.64
C ASP A 169 -8.59 -19.60 13.41
N ILE A 170 -9.83 -19.14 13.33
CA ILE A 170 -10.96 -19.79 13.94
C ILE A 170 -11.46 -20.90 13.02
N TYR A 171 -11.25 -22.12 13.42
CA TYR A 171 -11.83 -23.24 12.72
C TYR A 171 -13.34 -23.28 12.94
N PRO A 172 -14.12 -23.68 11.92
CA PRO A 172 -15.53 -23.95 12.13
C PRO A 172 -15.67 -24.93 13.30
N THR A 173 -16.12 -24.44 14.43
CA THR A 173 -16.42 -25.28 15.58
C THR A 173 -17.90 -25.64 15.52
N THR A 174 -18.15 -26.91 15.55
CA THR A 174 -19.46 -27.38 15.99
C THR A 174 -19.50 -27.19 17.50
N ASN A 175 -20.64 -26.86 18.05
CA ASN A 175 -20.88 -26.84 19.49
C ASN A 175 -20.77 -28.27 20.07
N GLY A 176 -19.59 -28.92 19.85
CA GLY A 176 -19.26 -30.23 20.37
C GLY A 176 -18.82 -31.29 19.37
N SER A 177 -19.34 -31.38 18.18
CA SER A 177 -18.94 -32.30 17.10
C SER A 177 -19.83 -32.06 15.88
N ALA A 178 -19.27 -32.11 14.67
CA ALA A 178 -20.09 -32.20 13.47
C ALA A 178 -20.99 -33.42 13.60
N THR A 179 -22.27 -33.22 13.46
CA THR A 179 -23.23 -34.31 13.48
C THR A 179 -23.76 -34.53 12.10
N ILE A 180 -23.75 -35.78 11.70
CA ILE A 180 -24.50 -36.26 10.54
C ILE A 180 -25.65 -37.11 11.06
N THR A 181 -26.85 -36.71 10.75
CA THR A 181 -28.05 -37.51 11.02
C THR A 181 -28.70 -37.88 9.72
N ILE A 182 -29.23 -39.10 9.66
CA ILE A 182 -30.07 -39.58 8.58
C ILE A 182 -31.42 -39.95 9.15
N GLU A 183 -32.47 -39.32 8.64
CA GLU A 183 -33.83 -39.56 9.09
C GLU A 183 -34.61 -40.17 7.92
N ASN A 184 -35.16 -41.36 8.19
CA ASN A 184 -36.08 -42.01 7.26
C ASN A 184 -37.40 -41.20 7.21
N ASN A 185 -37.81 -40.82 6.01
CA ASN A 185 -39.06 -40.08 5.80
C ASN A 185 -40.30 -40.97 5.88
N ASN A 186 -40.19 -42.20 6.42
CA ASN A 186 -41.32 -43.08 6.64
C ASN A 186 -42.03 -42.78 7.94
N SER A 187 -43.30 -43.09 7.99
CA SER A 187 -44.16 -42.93 9.17
C SER A 187 -43.99 -44.05 10.23
N ASP A 188 -43.15 -45.04 9.99
CA ASP A 188 -42.93 -46.21 10.86
C ASP A 188 -41.76 -46.04 11.86
N ASN A 189 -41.07 -44.94 11.80
CA ASN A 189 -40.03 -44.53 12.76
C ASN A 189 -38.90 -45.57 12.96
N ASP A 190 -38.61 -46.37 11.93
CA ASP A 190 -37.48 -47.26 11.92
C ASP A 190 -36.30 -46.67 11.14
N SER A 191 -35.08 -47.15 11.37
CA SER A 191 -33.87 -46.68 10.72
C SER A 191 -33.57 -47.41 9.40
N LEU A 192 -34.55 -48.22 8.87
CA LEU A 192 -34.38 -49.02 7.68
C LEU A 192 -34.85 -48.25 6.45
N LEU A 193 -33.97 -48.04 5.49
CA LEU A 193 -34.30 -47.50 4.18
C LEU A 193 -34.52 -48.64 3.21
N LEU A 194 -35.73 -48.78 2.72
CA LEU A 194 -36.10 -49.75 1.71
C LEU A 194 -35.96 -49.16 0.29
N TRP A 195 -36.02 -50.04 -0.71
CA TRP A 195 -35.97 -49.63 -2.11
C TRP A 195 -37.07 -48.59 -2.43
N ASN A 196 -36.67 -47.53 -3.13
CA ASN A 196 -37.57 -46.41 -3.50
C ASN A 196 -38.01 -45.49 -2.34
N GLN A 197 -37.35 -45.57 -1.19
CA GLN A 197 -37.54 -44.62 -0.10
C GLN A 197 -36.46 -43.51 -0.10
N THR A 198 -36.79 -42.39 0.47
CA THR A 198 -35.88 -41.24 0.64
C THR A 198 -35.63 -40.95 2.11
N ALA A 199 -34.45 -40.50 2.41
CA ALA A 199 -34.10 -40.03 3.75
C ALA A 199 -33.62 -38.59 3.68
N THR A 200 -33.85 -37.86 4.75
CA THR A 200 -33.23 -36.56 4.96
C THR A 200 -31.88 -36.72 5.64
N VAL A 201 -30.83 -36.23 5.02
CA VAL A 201 -29.51 -36.15 5.63
C VAL A 201 -29.30 -34.74 6.10
N THR A 202 -29.11 -34.58 7.40
CA THR A 202 -28.79 -33.29 8.01
C THR A 202 -27.35 -33.28 8.49
N VAL A 203 -26.59 -32.28 8.05
CA VAL A 203 -25.22 -32.05 8.50
C VAL A 203 -25.22 -30.73 9.27
N ILE A 204 -24.79 -30.77 10.51
CA ILE A 204 -24.65 -29.59 11.35
C ILE A 204 -23.16 -29.43 11.65
N PHE A 205 -22.66 -28.24 11.35
CA PHE A 205 -21.28 -27.85 11.64
C PHE A 205 -21.20 -27.00 12.89
#